data_1302cc7ec1d620557a43ed084ab484da
#
_entry.id   1302cc7ec1d620557a43ed084ab484da
#
_cell.length_a   1.000
_cell.length_b   1.000
_cell.length_c   1.000
_cell.angle_alpha   90.00
_cell.angle_beta   90.00
_cell.angle_gamma   90.00
#
_symmetry.space_group_name_H-M   'P 1'
#
loop_
_entity.id
_entity.type
_entity.pdbx_description
1 polymer ?
#
loop_
_entity_poly.entity_id
_entity_poly.type
_entity_poly.pdbx_seq_one_letter_code
_entity_poly.pdbx_strand_id
1 'polypeptide(L)'
;MNKVYDDSAANQSANVNVKKQSSHHIIQHKQDPNDIDHAPLYKIGQYYNSPRYGRIKLTGISTERNLVFMRNQLTTTINWAKVCTNTPRTAAQRANSASDYNLDKVDNPYTYLKVQYTVQNQSSNAMTFGGVKQVGFANGNVLSGTDELVIDDGQSEQLAPHSKRVFTIHVLIDKFTDQAHPKSIHLYFDDSKGAVTLKEASQGFNCLLPFTYDRGKDA
;
A
#
# COMPACT_ATOMS: atom_id res chain seq x y z
N MET A 1 -26.46 -41.02 -66.25
CA MET A 1 -25.82 -40.15 -67.26
C MET A 1 -24.57 -39.55 -66.61
N ASN A 2 -23.44 -40.19 -66.82
CA ASN A 2 -22.34 -39.84 -67.75
C ASN A 2 -21.84 -38.41 -67.50
N LYS A 3 -20.60 -38.17 -67.19
CA LYS A 3 -19.32 -38.61 -67.80
C LYS A 3 -18.16 -38.40 -66.90
N VAL A 4 -17.28 -39.34 -66.84
CA VAL A 4 -15.84 -39.46 -66.66
C VAL A 4 -15.05 -38.56 -67.65
N TYR A 5 -13.89 -38.08 -67.23
CA TYR A 5 -12.62 -37.92 -67.96
C TYR A 5 -11.62 -37.36 -66.90
N ASP A 6 -10.66 -38.02 -66.43
CA ASP A 6 -9.37 -38.57 -66.90
C ASP A 6 -8.48 -37.51 -67.59
N ASP A 7 -7.36 -37.32 -67.10
CA ASP A 7 -5.99 -37.59 -67.49
C ASP A 7 -4.98 -36.50 -67.22
N SER A 8 -3.98 -36.97 -66.55
CA SER A 8 -2.55 -36.98 -66.90
C SER A 8 -1.69 -35.72 -66.70
N ALA A 9 -0.78 -35.94 -65.75
CA ALA A 9 0.67 -35.74 -65.80
C ALA A 9 1.26 -34.43 -66.34
N ALA A 10 1.97 -33.75 -65.46
CA ALA A 10 3.29 -33.22 -65.80
C ALA A 10 4.12 -32.94 -64.55
N ASN A 11 5.18 -33.66 -64.40
CA ASN A 11 6.32 -33.37 -63.56
C ASN A 11 6.89 -31.97 -63.83
N GLN A 12 7.02 -31.13 -62.81
CA GLN A 12 8.03 -30.08 -62.79
C GLN A 12 8.58 -29.90 -61.38
N SER A 13 9.85 -30.23 -61.27
CA SER A 13 10.72 -29.89 -60.17
C SER A 13 10.69 -28.39 -59.90
N ALA A 14 10.25 -27.97 -58.72
CA ALA A 14 10.37 -26.61 -58.27
C ALA A 14 11.14 -26.59 -56.95
N ASN A 15 12.28 -25.93 -57.01
CA ASN A 15 13.22 -25.58 -55.97
C ASN A 15 12.57 -25.32 -54.63
N VAL A 16 12.93 -26.11 -53.60
CA VAL A 16 12.65 -25.83 -52.18
C VAL A 16 13.61 -24.70 -51.75
N ASN A 17 13.11 -23.48 -51.83
CA ASN A 17 13.74 -22.37 -51.10
C ASN A 17 13.54 -22.58 -49.60
N VAL A 18 14.54 -23.13 -48.95
CA VAL A 18 14.68 -23.16 -47.49
C VAL A 18 14.81 -21.72 -47.00
N LYS A 19 13.69 -21.10 -46.65
CA LYS A 19 13.73 -19.87 -45.85
C LYS A 19 14.41 -20.21 -44.54
N LYS A 20 15.63 -19.65 -44.32
CA LYS A 20 16.28 -19.57 -43.02
C LYS A 20 15.26 -18.99 -42.02
N GLN A 21 14.73 -19.82 -41.14
CA GLN A 21 14.06 -19.37 -39.95
C GLN A 21 15.09 -18.56 -39.13
N SER A 22 14.91 -17.25 -39.10
CA SER A 22 15.63 -16.41 -38.16
C SER A 22 15.18 -16.86 -36.77
N SER A 23 16.10 -17.49 -36.05
CA SER A 23 15.96 -17.74 -34.63
C SER A 23 15.79 -16.39 -33.94
N HIS A 24 14.55 -16.04 -33.61
CA HIS A 24 14.31 -14.95 -32.67
C HIS A 24 14.92 -15.39 -31.35
N HIS A 25 16.07 -14.84 -31.04
CA HIS A 25 16.59 -14.88 -29.66
C HIS A 25 15.57 -14.17 -28.79
N ILE A 26 14.73 -14.96 -28.13
CA ILE A 26 13.93 -14.48 -27.01
C ILE A 26 14.95 -14.11 -25.94
N ILE A 27 15.27 -12.82 -25.86
CA ILE A 27 16.02 -12.27 -24.74
C ILE A 27 15.10 -12.46 -23.52
N GLN A 28 15.33 -13.51 -22.78
CA GLN A 28 14.73 -13.65 -21.45
C GLN A 28 15.29 -12.50 -20.62
N HIS A 29 14.52 -11.42 -20.50
CA HIS A 29 14.80 -10.39 -19.53
C HIS A 29 14.77 -11.08 -18.16
N LYS A 30 15.94 -11.18 -17.53
CA LYS A 30 16.04 -11.70 -16.16
C LYS A 30 15.13 -10.86 -15.30
N GLN A 31 14.06 -11.46 -14.81
CA GLN A 31 13.06 -10.76 -14.00
C GLN A 31 13.76 -10.20 -12.76
N ASP A 32 13.55 -8.92 -12.47
CA ASP A 32 14.13 -8.29 -11.27
C ASP A 32 13.56 -9.03 -10.04
N PRO A 33 14.41 -9.61 -9.17
CA PRO A 33 13.95 -10.37 -8.02
C PRO A 33 13.16 -9.53 -7.01
N ASN A 34 13.19 -8.20 -7.14
CA ASN A 34 12.39 -7.29 -6.33
C ASN A 34 11.03 -6.95 -6.97
N ASP A 35 10.82 -7.30 -8.24
CA ASP A 35 9.52 -7.18 -8.89
C ASP A 35 8.66 -8.36 -8.47
N ILE A 36 7.62 -8.06 -7.71
CA ILE A 36 6.61 -9.04 -7.31
C ILE A 36 5.28 -8.65 -7.94
N ASP A 37 4.49 -9.64 -8.37
CA ASP A 37 3.30 -9.39 -9.18
C ASP A 37 2.27 -8.50 -8.48
N HIS A 38 2.20 -8.57 -7.14
CA HIS A 38 1.24 -7.79 -6.36
C HIS A 38 1.61 -7.72 -4.87
N ALA A 39 0.96 -6.81 -4.15
CA ALA A 39 1.07 -6.70 -2.70
C ALA A 39 0.64 -8.00 -1.98
N PRO A 40 1.11 -8.25 -0.74
CA PRO A 40 1.84 -7.31 0.11
C PRO A 40 3.37 -7.36 -0.07
N LEU A 41 4.01 -6.18 0.05
CA LEU A 41 5.46 -6.04 0.07
C LEU A 41 6.00 -6.38 1.47
N TYR A 42 7.05 -7.21 1.57
CA TYR A 42 7.61 -7.66 2.85
C TYR A 42 9.07 -7.27 3.08
N LYS A 43 9.82 -7.05 2.02
CA LYS A 43 11.25 -6.74 2.05
C LYS A 43 11.49 -5.37 1.43
N ILE A 44 12.33 -4.56 2.08
CA ILE A 44 12.77 -3.27 1.53
C ILE A 44 13.38 -3.50 0.15
N GLY A 45 13.06 -2.63 -0.79
CA GLY A 45 13.44 -2.76 -2.20
C GLY A 45 12.40 -3.45 -3.07
N GLN A 46 11.55 -4.33 -2.54
CA GLN A 46 10.46 -4.95 -3.30
C GLN A 46 9.49 -3.90 -3.84
N TYR A 47 8.95 -4.17 -5.01
CA TYR A 47 7.94 -3.32 -5.64
C TYR A 47 6.95 -4.15 -6.45
N TYR A 48 5.82 -3.56 -6.75
CA TYR A 48 4.86 -4.06 -7.74
C TYR A 48 4.30 -2.91 -8.57
N ASN A 49 3.74 -3.24 -9.74
CA ASN A 49 3.14 -2.27 -10.62
C ASN A 49 1.61 -2.30 -10.49
N SER A 50 1.06 -1.30 -9.80
CA SER A 50 -0.39 -1.11 -9.68
C SER A 50 -0.95 -0.50 -10.95
N PRO A 51 -2.02 -1.06 -11.56
CA PRO A 51 -2.69 -0.42 -12.67
C PRO A 51 -3.25 0.96 -12.31
N ARG A 52 -3.72 1.14 -11.07
CA ARG A 52 -4.36 2.36 -10.58
C ARG A 52 -3.36 3.44 -10.17
N TYR A 53 -2.22 3.07 -9.57
CA TYR A 53 -1.31 4.02 -8.92
C TYR A 53 0.09 4.11 -9.53
N GLY A 54 0.49 3.15 -10.37
CA GLY A 54 1.84 3.04 -10.89
C GLY A 54 2.73 2.13 -10.05
N ARG A 55 4.04 2.39 -10.03
CA ARG A 55 5.01 1.54 -9.33
C ARG A 55 5.05 1.89 -7.85
N ILE A 56 4.70 0.94 -7.00
CA ILE A 56 4.76 1.06 -5.54
C ILE A 56 5.96 0.27 -5.03
N LYS A 57 6.91 0.94 -4.40
CA LYS A 57 8.14 0.36 -3.83
C LYS A 57 8.14 0.50 -2.32
N LEU A 58 8.47 -0.58 -1.62
CA LEU A 58 8.70 -0.56 -0.17
C LEU A 58 10.09 0.01 0.11
N THR A 59 10.16 1.14 0.79
CA THR A 59 11.41 1.85 1.08
C THR A 59 11.82 1.80 2.55
N GLY A 60 10.84 1.65 3.46
CA GLY A 60 11.10 1.55 4.89
C GLY A 60 10.14 0.62 5.60
N ILE A 61 10.59 0.02 6.70
CA ILE A 61 9.78 -0.86 7.55
C ILE A 61 10.00 -0.46 9.00
N SER A 62 8.91 -0.38 9.78
CA SER A 62 9.03 -0.21 11.22
C SER A 62 9.67 -1.45 11.86
N THR A 63 10.56 -1.20 12.82
CA THR A 63 11.15 -2.26 13.65
C THR A 63 10.13 -2.83 14.63
N GLU A 64 9.10 -2.03 14.95
CA GLU A 64 8.01 -2.43 15.84
C GLU A 64 6.90 -3.15 15.07
N ARG A 65 6.46 -4.29 15.61
CA ARG A 65 5.35 -5.09 15.06
C ARG A 65 4.52 -5.66 16.18
N ASN A 66 3.23 -5.81 15.93
CA ASN A 66 2.27 -6.39 16.88
C ASN A 66 2.30 -5.69 18.25
N LEU A 67 2.46 -4.35 18.25
CA LEU A 67 2.36 -3.57 19.48
C LEU A 67 0.93 -3.57 19.98
N VAL A 68 0.71 -4.04 21.19
CA VAL A 68 -0.61 -4.19 21.79
C VAL A 68 -0.85 -3.10 22.83
N PHE A 69 -1.96 -2.39 22.69
CA PHE A 69 -2.46 -1.38 23.61
C PHE A 69 -3.83 -1.82 24.13
N MET A 70 -3.90 -2.08 25.42
CA MET A 70 -5.16 -2.41 26.10
C MET A 70 -5.62 -1.21 26.91
N ARG A 71 -6.82 -0.74 26.63
CA ARG A 71 -7.47 0.36 27.37
C ARG A 71 -8.90 -0.01 27.64
N ASN A 72 -9.26 -0.20 28.91
CA ASN A 72 -10.55 -0.74 29.31
C ASN A 72 -10.87 -2.06 28.56
N GLN A 73 -11.96 -2.06 27.80
CA GLN A 73 -12.41 -3.23 27.01
C GLN A 73 -12.09 -3.11 25.53
N LEU A 74 -11.17 -2.21 25.17
CA LEU A 74 -10.69 -2.04 23.82
C LEU A 74 -9.23 -2.47 23.71
N THR A 75 -8.93 -3.35 22.77
CA THR A 75 -7.56 -3.75 22.44
C THR A 75 -7.23 -3.29 21.05
N THR A 76 -6.19 -2.45 20.91
CA THR A 76 -5.63 -2.05 19.61
C THR A 76 -4.26 -2.67 19.42
N THR A 77 -4.03 -3.31 18.29
CA THR A 77 -2.75 -3.91 17.92
C THR A 77 -2.24 -3.24 16.67
N ILE A 78 -1.09 -2.57 16.73
CA ILE A 78 -0.38 -2.10 15.54
C ILE A 78 0.32 -3.29 14.92
N ASN A 79 -0.21 -3.81 13.82
CA ASN A 79 0.29 -5.03 13.20
C ASN A 79 1.65 -4.79 12.53
N TRP A 80 1.77 -3.71 11.76
CA TRP A 80 2.98 -3.27 11.08
C TRP A 80 2.85 -1.83 10.58
N ALA A 81 3.99 -1.20 10.32
CA ALA A 81 4.08 0.08 9.63
C ALA A 81 5.15 0.03 8.53
N LYS A 82 4.89 0.67 7.40
CA LYS A 82 5.72 0.66 6.20
C LYS A 82 5.79 2.06 5.59
N VAL A 83 6.94 2.41 5.03
CA VAL A 83 7.10 3.58 4.17
C VAL A 83 7.20 3.09 2.74
N CYS A 84 6.38 3.65 1.87
CA CYS A 84 6.32 3.30 0.47
C CYS A 84 6.53 4.54 -0.40
N THR A 85 7.27 4.38 -1.50
CA THR A 85 7.37 5.38 -2.55
C THR A 85 6.54 4.93 -3.74
N ASN A 86 5.65 5.79 -4.21
CA ASN A 86 4.85 5.55 -5.41
C ASN A 86 5.38 6.40 -6.56
N THR A 87 5.45 5.80 -7.76
CA THR A 87 5.86 6.46 -9.00
C THR A 87 4.76 6.28 -10.05
N PRO A 88 3.79 7.21 -10.12
CA PRO A 88 2.78 7.24 -11.19
C PRO A 88 3.44 7.44 -12.55
N ARG A 89 3.05 6.64 -13.54
CA ARG A 89 3.61 6.69 -14.91
C ARG A 89 2.69 7.36 -15.91
N THR A 90 1.38 7.37 -15.65
CA THR A 90 0.36 7.94 -16.53
C THR A 90 -0.37 9.11 -15.89
N ALA A 91 -1.04 9.93 -16.68
CA ALA A 91 -1.88 11.02 -16.17
C ALA A 91 -3.02 10.48 -15.26
N ALA A 92 -3.65 9.37 -15.65
CA ALA A 92 -4.69 8.73 -14.85
C ALA A 92 -4.18 8.26 -13.48
N GLN A 93 -2.98 7.66 -13.43
CA GLN A 93 -2.38 7.23 -12.16
C GLN A 93 -2.04 8.43 -11.26
N ARG A 94 -1.57 9.55 -11.82
CA ARG A 94 -1.34 10.78 -11.05
C ARG A 94 -2.64 11.36 -10.51
N ALA A 95 -3.68 11.40 -11.32
CA ALA A 95 -5.00 11.86 -10.89
C ALA A 95 -5.59 11.00 -9.77
N ASN A 96 -5.51 9.68 -9.88
CA ASN A 96 -5.96 8.77 -8.83
C ASN A 96 -5.18 8.99 -7.52
N SER A 97 -3.85 9.14 -7.60
CA SER A 97 -3.01 9.39 -6.43
C SER A 97 -3.36 10.71 -5.73
N ALA A 98 -3.62 11.77 -6.49
CA ALA A 98 -4.02 13.06 -5.95
C ALA A 98 -5.42 13.00 -5.32
N SER A 99 -6.35 12.34 -6.00
CA SER A 99 -7.74 12.18 -5.53
C SER A 99 -7.86 11.45 -4.20
N ASP A 100 -6.99 10.47 -3.93
CA ASP A 100 -7.01 9.73 -2.66
C ASP A 100 -6.73 10.67 -1.47
N TYR A 101 -5.97 11.75 -1.67
CA TYR A 101 -5.65 12.75 -0.65
C TYR A 101 -6.43 14.07 -0.83
N ASN A 102 -7.48 14.06 -1.65
CA ASN A 102 -8.25 15.27 -1.97
C ASN A 102 -7.39 16.48 -2.42
N LEU A 103 -6.31 16.21 -3.14
CA LEU A 103 -5.36 17.19 -3.64
C LEU A 103 -5.51 17.38 -5.15
N ASP A 104 -5.16 18.58 -5.66
CA ASP A 104 -5.06 18.84 -7.10
C ASP A 104 -3.94 18.01 -7.74
N LYS A 105 -2.85 17.82 -7.02
CA LYS A 105 -1.68 17.06 -7.46
C LYS A 105 -0.87 16.50 -6.29
N VAL A 106 -0.18 15.40 -6.55
CA VAL A 106 0.90 14.86 -5.71
C VAL A 106 2.23 14.95 -6.46
N ASP A 107 3.33 14.92 -5.74
CA ASP A 107 4.67 14.86 -6.34
C ASP A 107 4.85 13.53 -7.10
N ASN A 108 5.87 13.46 -7.95
CA ASN A 108 6.16 12.25 -8.71
C ASN A 108 7.69 12.01 -8.78
N PRO A 109 8.22 11.04 -8.02
CA PRO A 109 7.51 10.15 -7.10
C PRO A 109 7.02 10.87 -5.84
N TYR A 110 6.10 10.22 -5.09
CA TYR A 110 5.70 10.65 -3.76
C TYR A 110 5.84 9.51 -2.73
N THR A 111 6.01 9.89 -1.47
CA THR A 111 6.21 8.95 -0.36
C THR A 111 5.08 9.03 0.65
N TYR A 112 4.63 7.88 1.09
CA TYR A 112 3.57 7.78 2.08
C TYR A 112 3.88 6.70 3.13
N LEU A 113 3.37 6.93 4.33
CA LEU A 113 3.33 5.94 5.39
C LEU A 113 2.07 5.09 5.22
N LYS A 114 2.20 3.80 5.48
CA LYS A 114 1.09 2.85 5.59
C LYS A 114 1.20 2.10 6.90
N VAL A 115 0.17 2.16 7.73
CA VAL A 115 0.08 1.43 8.99
C VAL A 115 -1.14 0.53 8.96
N GLN A 116 -0.98 -0.75 9.29
CA GLN A 116 -2.11 -1.62 9.53
C GLN A 116 -2.24 -1.86 11.03
N TYR A 117 -3.45 -1.76 11.51
CA TYR A 117 -3.78 -2.04 12.91
C TYR A 117 -5.10 -2.80 13.03
N THR A 118 -5.24 -3.48 14.14
CA THR A 118 -6.43 -4.27 14.47
C THR A 118 -7.05 -3.71 15.74
N VAL A 119 -8.35 -3.50 15.74
CA VAL A 119 -9.10 -3.08 16.92
C VAL A 119 -10.08 -4.18 17.30
N GLN A 120 -10.09 -4.53 18.59
CA GLN A 120 -11.02 -5.51 19.17
C GLN A 120 -11.81 -4.86 20.28
N ASN A 121 -13.13 -4.82 20.13
CA ASN A 121 -14.07 -4.47 21.17
C ASN A 121 -14.38 -5.73 21.98
N GLN A 122 -13.97 -5.79 23.24
CA GLN A 122 -14.20 -6.92 24.15
C GLN A 122 -15.47 -6.73 25.00
N SER A 123 -16.13 -5.56 24.89
CA SER A 123 -17.33 -5.26 25.67
C SER A 123 -18.58 -5.87 25.06
N SER A 124 -19.64 -5.95 25.89
CA SER A 124 -21.00 -6.29 25.47
C SER A 124 -21.74 -5.13 24.78
N ASN A 125 -21.13 -3.95 24.68
CA ASN A 125 -21.74 -2.76 24.09
C ASN A 125 -21.00 -2.35 22.82
N ALA A 126 -21.74 -1.78 21.87
CA ALA A 126 -21.13 -1.18 20.69
C ALA A 126 -20.33 0.08 21.06
N MET A 127 -19.20 0.29 20.40
CA MET A 127 -18.32 1.45 20.57
C MET A 127 -18.09 2.16 19.24
N THR A 128 -17.88 3.46 19.27
CA THR A 128 -17.32 4.23 18.17
C THR A 128 -15.83 4.42 18.45
N PHE A 129 -14.99 3.89 17.58
CA PHE A 129 -13.54 4.01 17.68
C PHE A 129 -13.10 5.42 17.29
N GLY A 130 -12.21 6.04 18.07
CA GLY A 130 -11.77 7.41 17.82
C GLY A 130 -10.87 7.56 16.58
N GLY A 131 -10.11 6.53 16.26
CA GLY A 131 -9.11 6.58 15.17
C GLY A 131 -7.86 7.37 15.53
N VAL A 132 -7.08 7.74 14.51
CA VAL A 132 -5.89 8.56 14.68
C VAL A 132 -6.28 10.01 14.87
N LYS A 133 -5.92 10.58 16.02
CA LYS A 133 -6.08 12.00 16.34
C LYS A 133 -4.98 12.86 15.73
N GLN A 134 -3.74 12.34 15.69
CA GLN A 134 -2.58 13.12 15.33
C GLN A 134 -1.42 12.23 14.89
N VAL A 135 -0.65 12.71 13.92
CA VAL A 135 0.59 12.10 13.45
C VAL A 135 1.73 13.09 13.67
N GLY A 136 2.69 12.73 14.52
CA GLY A 136 3.88 13.55 14.81
C GLY A 136 5.11 13.03 14.09
N PHE A 137 5.99 13.92 13.66
CA PHE A 137 7.25 13.64 13.00
C PHE A 137 8.43 14.03 13.86
N ALA A 138 9.58 13.40 13.66
CA ALA A 138 10.80 13.65 14.45
C ALA A 138 11.33 15.09 14.36
N ASN A 139 10.98 15.84 13.30
CA ASN A 139 11.32 17.25 13.12
C ASN A 139 10.38 18.22 13.88
N GLY A 140 9.42 17.69 14.64
CA GLY A 140 8.43 18.47 15.38
C GLY A 140 7.16 18.84 14.60
N ASN A 141 7.09 18.54 13.32
CA ASN A 141 5.87 18.72 12.53
C ASN A 141 4.78 17.74 12.99
N VAL A 142 3.55 18.18 12.85
CA VAL A 142 2.37 17.43 13.28
C VAL A 142 1.25 17.59 12.26
N LEU A 143 0.58 16.48 11.93
CA LEU A 143 -0.66 16.46 11.16
C LEU A 143 -1.83 16.10 12.08
N SER A 144 -2.96 16.77 11.92
CA SER A 144 -4.23 16.33 12.52
C SER A 144 -4.68 15.02 11.86
N GLY A 145 -5.33 14.14 12.61
CA GLY A 145 -5.98 12.95 12.05
C GLY A 145 -7.15 13.26 11.10
N THR A 146 -7.63 14.52 11.11
CA THR A 146 -8.65 15.02 10.17
C THR A 146 -8.05 15.81 9.00
N ASP A 147 -6.72 15.88 8.89
CA ASP A 147 -6.03 16.48 7.75
C ASP A 147 -6.25 15.61 6.50
N GLU A 148 -6.43 16.23 5.34
CA GLU A 148 -6.62 15.51 4.07
C GLU A 148 -5.45 14.59 3.70
N LEU A 149 -4.28 14.84 4.28
CA LEU A 149 -3.08 14.01 4.10
C LEU A 149 -3.06 12.76 5.00
N VAL A 150 -4.04 12.61 5.89
CA VAL A 150 -4.20 11.46 6.78
C VAL A 150 -5.51 10.75 6.46
N ILE A 151 -5.41 9.52 5.98
CA ILE A 151 -6.57 8.68 5.68
C ILE A 151 -6.55 7.52 6.66
N ASP A 152 -7.52 7.49 7.58
CA ASP A 152 -7.68 6.42 8.56
C ASP A 152 -9.02 5.72 8.38
N ASP A 153 -9.00 4.48 7.89
CA ASP A 153 -10.20 3.66 7.67
C ASP A 153 -10.95 3.34 8.97
N GLY A 154 -10.29 3.51 10.13
CA GLY A 154 -10.87 3.22 11.44
C GLY A 154 -11.46 4.44 12.12
N GLN A 155 -11.28 5.63 11.58
CA GLN A 155 -11.75 6.85 12.23
C GLN A 155 -13.27 6.90 12.28
N SER A 156 -13.81 7.08 13.50
CA SER A 156 -15.26 7.13 13.78
C SER A 156 -16.02 5.84 13.40
N GLU A 157 -15.31 4.72 13.20
CA GLU A 157 -15.93 3.45 12.89
C GLU A 157 -16.64 2.82 14.09
N GLN A 158 -17.82 2.27 13.84
CA GLN A 158 -18.56 1.54 14.85
C GLN A 158 -18.08 0.10 14.96
N LEU A 159 -17.75 -0.30 16.17
CA LEU A 159 -17.35 -1.66 16.54
C LEU A 159 -18.50 -2.33 17.28
N ALA A 160 -19.06 -3.37 16.70
CA ALA A 160 -20.08 -4.18 17.37
C ALA A 160 -19.53 -4.82 18.64
N PRO A 161 -20.38 -5.23 19.59
CA PRO A 161 -19.97 -6.01 20.76
C PRO A 161 -19.12 -7.22 20.34
N HIS A 162 -18.04 -7.49 21.06
CA HIS A 162 -17.15 -8.64 20.86
C HIS A 162 -16.56 -8.77 19.45
N SER A 163 -16.56 -7.68 18.67
CA SER A 163 -16.04 -7.68 17.29
C SER A 163 -14.56 -7.34 17.23
N LYS A 164 -13.95 -7.79 16.13
CA LYS A 164 -12.56 -7.50 15.77
C LYS A 164 -12.50 -7.02 14.32
N ARG A 165 -11.85 -5.89 14.07
CA ARG A 165 -11.71 -5.31 12.73
C ARG A 165 -10.27 -4.89 12.48
N VAL A 166 -9.87 -4.93 11.20
CA VAL A 166 -8.56 -4.50 10.73
C VAL A 166 -8.75 -3.23 9.93
N PHE A 167 -7.91 -2.25 10.20
CA PHE A 167 -7.92 -0.93 9.57
C PHE A 167 -6.55 -0.58 9.02
N THR A 168 -6.53 0.42 8.16
CA THR A 168 -5.29 0.93 7.57
C THR A 168 -5.26 2.46 7.67
N ILE A 169 -4.10 2.99 8.03
CA ILE A 169 -3.80 4.41 7.96
C ILE A 169 -2.86 4.64 6.78
N HIS A 170 -3.16 5.62 5.95
CA HIS A 170 -2.26 6.17 4.94
C HIS A 170 -1.95 7.62 5.30
N VAL A 171 -0.67 8.01 5.27
CA VAL A 171 -0.25 9.39 5.53
C VAL A 171 0.70 9.82 4.43
N LEU A 172 0.35 10.88 3.70
CA LEU A 172 1.27 11.49 2.75
C LEU A 172 2.34 12.27 3.52
N ILE A 173 3.61 11.88 3.39
CA ILE A 173 4.68 12.40 4.24
C ILE A 173 5.67 13.34 3.55
N ASP A 174 5.69 13.41 2.23
CA ASP A 174 6.67 14.19 1.46
C ASP A 174 6.71 15.68 1.83
N LYS A 175 5.55 16.25 2.15
CA LYS A 175 5.45 17.69 2.46
C LYS A 175 5.90 18.05 3.88
N PHE A 176 6.09 17.07 4.75
CA PHE A 176 6.33 17.28 6.19
C PHE A 176 7.68 16.79 6.67
N THR A 177 8.41 16.10 5.81
CA THR A 177 9.75 15.65 6.12
C THR A 177 10.68 16.19 5.04
N ASP A 178 11.71 16.93 5.42
CA ASP A 178 12.79 17.34 4.50
C ASP A 178 13.50 16.11 3.90
N GLN A 179 13.13 14.93 4.35
CA GLN A 179 13.65 13.64 3.94
C GLN A 179 12.49 12.66 3.74
N ALA A 180 12.44 12.02 2.57
CA ALA A 180 11.53 10.91 2.27
C ALA A 180 11.68 9.69 3.20
N HIS A 181 12.48 9.80 4.26
CA HIS A 181 12.87 8.73 5.17
C HIS A 181 12.77 9.19 6.64
N PRO A 182 11.54 9.34 7.20
CA PRO A 182 11.39 9.70 8.60
C PRO A 182 12.02 8.63 9.50
N LYS A 183 12.87 9.03 10.45
CA LYS A 183 13.50 8.10 11.41
C LYS A 183 12.46 7.41 12.28
N SER A 184 11.41 8.14 12.63
CA SER A 184 10.28 7.63 13.41
C SER A 184 9.05 8.48 13.18
N ILE A 185 7.89 7.90 13.47
CA ILE A 185 6.59 8.58 13.48
C ILE A 185 5.91 8.28 14.81
N HIS A 186 5.27 9.27 15.38
CA HIS A 186 4.49 9.16 16.59
C HIS A 186 3.00 9.23 16.23
N LEU A 187 2.27 8.15 16.45
CA LEU A 187 0.82 8.10 16.27
C LEU A 187 0.12 8.35 17.61
N TYR A 188 -0.86 9.24 17.61
CA TYR A 188 -1.74 9.50 18.75
C TYR A 188 -3.15 9.08 18.34
N PHE A 189 -3.72 8.16 19.08
CA PHE A 189 -5.09 7.69 18.89
C PHE A 189 -6.02 8.43 19.85
N ASP A 190 -7.22 8.76 19.37
CA ASP A 190 -8.22 9.47 20.18
C ASP A 190 -8.99 8.51 21.11
N ASP A 191 -9.72 9.10 22.04
CA ASP A 191 -10.64 8.37 22.91
C ASP A 191 -11.76 7.71 22.08
N SER A 192 -12.17 6.52 22.51
CA SER A 192 -13.32 5.83 21.94
C SER A 192 -14.54 6.02 22.83
N LYS A 193 -15.72 6.08 22.22
CA LYS A 193 -16.98 6.39 22.91
C LYS A 193 -17.97 5.23 22.80
N GLY A 194 -18.86 5.11 23.75
CA GLY A 194 -20.02 4.24 23.61
C GLY A 194 -20.90 4.71 22.43
N ALA A 195 -21.24 3.82 21.50
CA ALA A 195 -21.96 4.19 20.27
C ALA A 195 -23.32 4.83 20.52
N VAL A 196 -23.97 4.49 21.63
CA VAL A 196 -25.28 5.04 22.02
C VAL A 196 -25.14 6.14 23.07
N THR A 197 -24.28 5.92 24.07
CA THR A 197 -24.15 6.82 25.22
C THR A 197 -23.34 8.07 24.92
N LEU A 198 -22.48 8.03 23.88
CA LEU A 198 -21.51 9.06 23.50
C LEU A 198 -20.52 9.42 24.61
N LYS A 199 -20.54 8.68 25.74
CA LYS A 199 -19.57 8.84 26.82
C LYS A 199 -18.29 8.13 26.47
N GLU A 200 -17.17 8.60 27.01
CA GLU A 200 -15.89 7.93 26.91
C GLU A 200 -16.03 6.46 27.36
N ALA A 201 -15.61 5.56 26.50
CA ALA A 201 -15.62 4.12 26.75
C ALA A 201 -14.19 3.57 26.87
N SER A 202 -13.23 4.21 26.20
CA SER A 202 -11.82 3.86 26.24
C SER A 202 -10.96 5.09 25.97
N GLN A 203 -9.94 5.29 26.79
CA GLN A 203 -8.95 6.35 26.58
C GLN A 203 -8.09 6.10 25.36
N GLY A 204 -7.68 7.18 24.72
CA GLY A 204 -6.70 7.16 23.65
C GLY A 204 -5.33 6.70 24.15
N PHE A 205 -4.44 6.47 23.21
CA PHE A 205 -3.06 6.06 23.48
C PHE A 205 -2.13 6.64 22.41
N ASN A 206 -0.83 6.51 22.63
CA ASN A 206 0.16 6.89 21.64
C ASN A 206 1.19 5.78 21.44
N CYS A 207 1.81 5.73 20.28
CA CYS A 207 2.90 4.83 19.98
C CYS A 207 3.94 5.47 19.09
N LEU A 208 5.21 5.15 19.34
CA LEU A 208 6.34 5.53 18.51
C LEU A 208 6.67 4.38 17.57
N LEU A 209 6.79 4.67 16.29
CA LEU A 209 7.13 3.72 15.24
C LEU A 209 8.47 4.12 14.61
N PRO A 210 9.61 3.56 15.04
CA PRO A 210 10.89 3.76 14.39
C PRO A 210 10.98 2.95 13.09
N PHE A 211 11.73 3.48 12.11
CA PHE A 211 11.87 2.87 10.79
C PHE A 211 13.32 2.53 10.47
N THR A 212 13.49 1.45 9.75
CA THR A 212 14.73 1.09 9.05
C THR A 212 14.53 1.20 7.55
N TYR A 213 15.58 1.61 6.85
CA TYR A 213 15.64 1.78 5.40
C TYR A 213 16.78 0.93 4.83
N ASP A 214 16.72 0.61 3.55
CA ASP A 214 17.86 -0.01 2.88
C ASP A 214 19.02 1.01 2.92
N ARG A 215 20.08 0.68 3.63
CA ARG A 215 21.35 1.38 3.48
C ARG A 215 21.92 0.90 2.16
N GLY A 216 21.60 1.63 1.07
CA GLY A 216 22.20 1.35 -0.23
C GLY A 216 23.70 1.12 -0.06
N LYS A 217 24.27 0.28 -0.88
CA LYS A 217 25.71 -0.05 -0.88
C LYS A 217 26.61 1.15 -1.24
N ASP A 218 26.05 2.36 -1.24
CA ASP A 218 26.69 3.63 -1.54
C ASP A 218 26.72 4.50 -0.29
N ALA A 219 27.65 4.20 0.60
CA ALA A 219 28.19 5.07 1.66
C ALA A 219 29.70 4.93 1.67
#